data_ebeef8bf5c9194a3ff7aa590114cc43f
#
_entry.id   ebeef8bf5c9194a3ff7aa590114cc43f
#
_cell.length_a   1.000
_cell.length_b   1.000
_cell.length_c   1.000
_cell.angle_alpha   90.00
_cell.angle_beta   90.00
_cell.angle_gamma   90.00
#
_symmetry.space_group_name_H-M   'P 1'
#
loop_
_entity.id
_entity.type
_entity.pdbx_description
1 polymer ?
#
loop_
_entity_poly.entity_id
_entity_poly.type
_entity_poly.pdbx_seq_one_letter_code
_entity_poly.pdbx_strand_id
1 'polypeptide(L)'
;MEQKVILFDLDGTLTDSGEGIINCVIFALEHYGLPIPPKAELRSVVGPPLHDSLARYGVPKQKLDEGVTVFRSRYNPIGIYENIPYPGIREALEELKRSGYKLCVATSKPEEMANRVLRHFDLAGFFDTVCGGALDESRSSKSEVIAYLLEQNGRADNIVMVGDTKFDVVGAAAHGIPTIGVAWGYGETADMEAAGAKAIAQTPEHLVELLREM
;
A
#
# COMPACT_ATOMS: atom_id res chain seq x y z
N MET A 1 -27.42 -5.90 -11.53
CA MET A 1 -26.78 -5.05 -10.50
C MET A 1 -25.39 -4.76 -11.00
N GLU A 2 -24.98 -3.51 -11.00
CA GLU A 2 -23.62 -3.14 -11.34
C GLU A 2 -22.66 -3.74 -10.33
N GLN A 3 -21.55 -4.28 -10.82
CA GLN A 3 -20.57 -4.96 -10.00
C GLN A 3 -19.77 -3.92 -9.20
N LYS A 4 -19.81 -3.97 -7.88
CA LYS A 4 -19.00 -3.11 -7.01
C LYS A 4 -17.53 -3.51 -7.12
N VAL A 5 -16.63 -2.52 -7.28
CA VAL A 5 -15.20 -2.70 -7.40
C VAL A 5 -14.53 -2.18 -6.12
N ILE A 6 -13.62 -2.97 -5.55
CA ILE A 6 -12.86 -2.57 -4.37
C ILE A 6 -11.39 -2.51 -4.76
N LEU A 7 -10.77 -1.35 -4.53
CA LEU A 7 -9.34 -1.10 -4.70
C LEU A 7 -8.66 -1.25 -3.35
N PHE A 8 -7.70 -2.14 -3.23
CA PHE A 8 -6.91 -2.32 -2.01
C PHE A 8 -5.51 -1.75 -2.18
N ASP A 9 -5.00 -1.02 -1.19
CA ASP A 9 -3.57 -0.90 -1.04
C ASP A 9 -2.97 -2.23 -0.56
N LEU A 10 -1.66 -2.36 -0.59
CA LEU A 10 -0.94 -3.57 -0.21
C LEU A 10 -0.23 -3.42 1.13
N ASP A 11 0.80 -2.57 1.18
CA ASP A 11 1.65 -2.39 2.37
C ASP A 11 0.89 -1.62 3.47
N GLY A 12 0.67 -2.22 4.64
CA GLY A 12 -0.13 -1.64 5.72
C GLY A 12 -1.63 -1.93 5.63
N THR A 13 -2.11 -2.45 4.50
CA THR A 13 -3.53 -2.76 4.29
C THR A 13 -3.77 -4.27 4.20
N LEU A 14 -3.14 -4.94 3.25
CA LEU A 14 -3.23 -6.40 3.08
C LEU A 14 -2.13 -7.12 3.86
N THR A 15 -0.93 -6.53 3.92
CA THR A 15 0.24 -7.14 4.53
C THR A 15 1.00 -6.17 5.44
N ASP A 16 1.56 -6.69 6.54
CA ASP A 16 2.50 -6.00 7.43
C ASP A 16 3.92 -6.17 6.89
N SER A 17 4.32 -5.24 6.03
CA SER A 17 5.64 -5.20 5.37
C SER A 17 6.68 -4.38 6.12
N GLY A 18 6.33 -3.83 7.29
CA GLY A 18 7.15 -2.86 8.02
C GLY A 18 8.51 -3.40 8.39
N GLU A 19 8.61 -4.66 8.83
CA GLU A 19 9.90 -5.25 9.21
C GLU A 19 10.88 -5.21 8.03
N GLY A 20 10.47 -5.67 6.86
CA GLY A 20 11.30 -5.72 5.67
C GLY A 20 11.72 -4.35 5.17
N ILE A 21 10.80 -3.40 5.13
CA ILE A 21 11.06 -2.03 4.69
C ILE A 21 12.03 -1.33 5.67
N ILE A 22 11.75 -1.40 6.98
CA ILE A 22 12.59 -0.80 8.03
C ILE A 22 14.00 -1.39 8.00
N ASN A 23 14.15 -2.71 7.93
CA ASN A 23 15.46 -3.36 7.85
C ASN A 23 16.24 -2.94 6.61
N CYS A 24 15.56 -2.71 5.48
CA CYS A 24 16.21 -2.23 4.25
C CYS A 24 16.58 -0.74 4.31
N VAL A 25 15.79 0.09 5.00
CA VAL A 25 16.18 1.48 5.29
C VAL A 25 17.41 1.51 6.20
N ILE A 26 17.42 0.72 7.28
CA ILE A 26 18.59 0.59 8.16
C ILE A 26 19.83 0.19 7.35
N PHE A 27 19.73 -0.83 6.50
CA PHE A 27 20.80 -1.27 5.63
C PHE A 27 21.34 -0.14 4.72
N ALA A 28 20.44 0.67 4.16
CA ALA A 28 20.84 1.82 3.35
C ALA A 28 21.53 2.91 4.19
N LEU A 29 21.04 3.21 5.41
CA LEU A 29 21.66 4.19 6.31
C LEU A 29 23.05 3.73 6.77
N GLU A 30 23.23 2.43 7.10
CA GLU A 30 24.53 1.83 7.45
C GLU A 30 25.53 1.97 6.31
N HIS A 31 25.10 1.76 5.05
CA HIS A 31 25.96 1.93 3.87
C HIS A 31 26.57 3.33 3.80
N TYR A 32 25.84 4.36 4.24
CA TYR A 32 26.33 5.75 4.27
C TYR A 32 26.97 6.15 5.61
N GLY A 33 27.07 5.25 6.58
CA GLY A 33 27.59 5.56 7.92
C GLY A 33 26.71 6.55 8.69
N LEU A 34 25.41 6.59 8.39
CA LEU A 34 24.45 7.49 9.03
C LEU A 34 23.92 6.90 10.35
N PRO A 35 23.51 7.75 11.33
CA PRO A 35 22.89 7.29 12.55
C PRO A 35 21.63 6.48 12.26
N ILE A 36 21.44 5.40 13.03
CA ILE A 36 20.23 4.56 12.92
C ILE A 36 19.21 5.02 13.98
N PRO A 37 18.05 5.56 13.57
CA PRO A 37 16.99 5.92 14.50
C PRO A 37 16.37 4.68 15.17
N PRO A 38 15.69 4.84 16.31
CA PRO A 38 14.91 3.77 16.91
C PRO A 38 13.89 3.18 15.92
N LYS A 39 13.68 1.85 15.94
CA LYS A 39 12.73 1.18 15.01
C LYS A 39 11.31 1.77 15.07
N ALA A 40 10.87 2.23 16.24
CA ALA A 40 9.56 2.88 16.40
C ALA A 40 9.42 4.16 15.56
N GLU A 41 10.49 4.95 15.42
CA GLU A 41 10.52 6.16 14.60
C GLU A 41 10.53 5.81 13.10
N LEU A 42 11.20 4.71 12.75
CA LEU A 42 11.27 4.22 11.37
C LEU A 42 9.94 3.65 10.82
N ARG A 43 8.90 3.44 11.66
CA ARG A 43 7.58 3.05 11.14
C ARG A 43 7.03 4.02 10.10
N SER A 44 7.38 5.30 10.23
CA SER A 44 6.97 6.37 9.30
C SER A 44 7.59 6.30 7.90
N VAL A 45 8.51 5.35 7.64
CA VAL A 45 9.07 5.14 6.29
C VAL A 45 8.19 4.24 5.41
N VAL A 46 7.21 3.56 6.02
CA VAL A 46 6.27 2.72 5.27
C VAL A 46 5.14 3.59 4.74
N GLY A 47 4.90 3.55 3.45
CA GLY A 47 3.88 4.34 2.75
C GLY A 47 4.44 5.52 1.94
N PRO A 48 5.25 6.44 2.50
CA PRO A 48 5.87 7.52 1.74
C PRO A 48 6.85 7.05 0.66
N PRO A 49 7.12 7.89 -0.36
CA PRO A 49 8.17 7.61 -1.34
C PRO A 49 9.52 7.37 -0.68
N LEU A 50 10.27 6.38 -1.19
CA LEU A 50 11.54 5.95 -0.59
C LEU A 50 12.59 7.07 -0.62
N HIS A 51 12.64 7.89 -1.68
CA HIS A 51 13.51 9.06 -1.77
C HIS A 51 13.30 10.03 -0.61
N ASP A 52 12.04 10.34 -0.28
CA ASP A 52 11.70 11.25 0.82
C ASP A 52 12.12 10.67 2.18
N SER A 53 11.91 9.37 2.35
CA SER A 53 12.32 8.65 3.56
C SER A 53 13.83 8.66 3.75
N LEU A 54 14.61 8.34 2.70
CA LEU A 54 16.07 8.35 2.74
C LEU A 54 16.62 9.76 2.95
N ALA A 55 16.04 10.78 2.29
CA ALA A 55 16.43 12.18 2.48
C ALA A 55 16.20 12.66 3.92
N ARG A 56 15.05 12.29 4.51
CA ARG A 56 14.71 12.62 5.91
C ARG A 56 15.78 12.13 6.89
N TYR A 57 16.33 10.96 6.65
CA TYR A 57 17.34 10.34 7.53
C TYR A 57 18.79 10.63 7.12
N GLY A 58 18.99 11.63 6.26
CA GLY A 58 20.31 12.24 6.02
C GLY A 58 21.07 11.70 4.82
N VAL A 59 20.49 10.86 3.97
CA VAL A 59 21.12 10.50 2.69
C VAL A 59 21.24 11.76 1.83
N PRO A 60 22.43 12.13 1.35
CA PRO A 60 22.65 13.34 0.55
C PRO A 60 21.77 13.34 -0.70
N LYS A 61 21.18 14.51 -1.05
CA LYS A 61 20.23 14.62 -2.17
C LYS A 61 20.79 14.05 -3.48
N GLN A 62 22.07 14.28 -3.78
CA GLN A 62 22.74 13.77 -4.98
C GLN A 62 23.01 12.25 -4.95
N LYS A 63 22.75 11.58 -3.83
CA LYS A 63 22.94 10.14 -3.62
C LYS A 63 21.64 9.37 -3.40
N LEU A 64 20.49 10.01 -3.54
CA LEU A 64 19.21 9.36 -3.27
C LEU A 64 18.95 8.18 -4.23
N ASP A 65 19.26 8.31 -5.52
CA ASP A 65 19.12 7.21 -6.48
C ASP A 65 20.02 6.01 -6.15
N GLU A 66 21.26 6.30 -5.73
CA GLU A 66 22.19 5.28 -5.21
C GLU A 66 21.61 4.64 -3.94
N GLY A 67 21.05 5.44 -3.03
CA GLY A 67 20.41 4.97 -1.80
C GLY A 67 19.24 4.06 -2.07
N VAL A 68 18.40 4.37 -3.04
CA VAL A 68 17.31 3.49 -3.52
C VAL A 68 17.88 2.18 -4.07
N THR A 69 18.97 2.24 -4.82
CA THR A 69 19.66 1.05 -5.34
C THR A 69 20.17 0.17 -4.21
N VAL A 70 20.81 0.77 -3.19
CA VAL A 70 21.28 0.07 -1.98
C VAL A 70 20.11 -0.58 -1.23
N PHE A 71 19.03 0.16 -0.98
CA PHE A 71 17.81 -0.38 -0.38
C PHE A 71 17.30 -1.59 -1.17
N ARG A 72 17.12 -1.45 -2.48
CA ARG A 72 16.60 -2.50 -3.36
C ARG A 72 17.50 -3.73 -3.43
N SER A 73 18.81 -3.59 -3.24
CA SER A 73 19.75 -4.71 -3.23
C SER A 73 19.50 -5.71 -2.09
N ARG A 74 19.01 -5.22 -0.94
CA ARG A 74 18.57 -6.06 0.18
C ARG A 74 17.07 -6.40 0.07
N TYR A 75 16.25 -5.43 -0.36
CA TYR A 75 14.81 -5.60 -0.41
C TYR A 75 14.38 -6.74 -1.36
N ASN A 76 14.95 -6.77 -2.56
CA ASN A 76 14.54 -7.73 -3.58
C ASN A 76 14.77 -9.20 -3.21
N PRO A 77 15.91 -9.62 -2.62
CA PRO A 77 16.13 -11.00 -2.22
C PRO A 77 15.59 -11.36 -0.84
N ILE A 78 15.48 -10.40 0.09
CA ILE A 78 15.22 -10.67 1.51
C ILE A 78 14.03 -9.87 2.01
N GLY A 79 14.12 -8.53 2.02
CA GLY A 79 13.17 -7.67 2.70
C GLY A 79 11.73 -7.78 2.20
N ILE A 80 11.53 -8.09 0.92
CA ILE A 80 10.19 -8.30 0.35
C ILE A 80 9.45 -9.46 1.00
N TYR A 81 10.16 -10.42 1.59
CA TYR A 81 9.62 -11.59 2.28
C TYR A 81 9.64 -11.47 3.81
N GLU A 82 10.31 -10.45 4.37
CA GLU A 82 10.14 -10.03 5.76
C GLU A 82 8.81 -9.25 5.91
N ASN A 83 7.71 -9.96 5.69
CA ASN A 83 6.36 -9.45 5.50
C ASN A 83 5.37 -10.55 5.88
N ILE A 84 4.18 -10.19 6.35
CA ILE A 84 3.11 -11.16 6.67
C ILE A 84 1.73 -10.58 6.31
N PRO A 85 0.77 -11.36 5.82
CA PRO A 85 -0.61 -10.91 5.70
C PRO A 85 -1.20 -10.58 7.08
N TYR A 86 -1.98 -9.51 7.17
CA TYR A 86 -2.69 -9.23 8.41
C TYR A 86 -3.68 -10.35 8.74
N PRO A 87 -3.84 -10.73 10.01
CA PRO A 87 -4.83 -11.73 10.43
C PRO A 87 -6.24 -11.36 9.97
N GLY A 88 -6.98 -12.31 9.39
CA GLY A 88 -8.35 -12.11 8.90
C GLY A 88 -8.44 -11.54 7.47
N ILE A 89 -7.35 -11.10 6.86
CA ILE A 89 -7.38 -10.54 5.48
C ILE A 89 -7.80 -11.59 4.46
N ARG A 90 -7.28 -12.82 4.54
CA ARG A 90 -7.65 -13.88 3.61
C ARG A 90 -9.13 -14.18 3.65
N GLU A 91 -9.68 -14.34 4.85
CA GLU A 91 -11.09 -14.61 5.11
C GLU A 91 -11.98 -13.47 4.57
N ALA A 92 -11.57 -12.22 4.79
CA ALA A 92 -12.27 -11.04 4.27
C ALA A 92 -12.28 -11.03 2.72
N LEU A 93 -11.14 -11.30 2.07
CA LEU A 93 -11.04 -11.37 0.61
C LEU A 93 -11.92 -12.51 0.04
N GLU A 94 -11.91 -13.70 0.67
CA GLU A 94 -12.76 -14.82 0.28
C GLU A 94 -14.25 -14.47 0.36
N GLU A 95 -14.65 -13.77 1.42
CA GLU A 95 -16.03 -13.35 1.62
C GLU A 95 -16.46 -12.30 0.59
N LEU A 96 -15.62 -11.30 0.31
CA LEU A 96 -15.90 -10.30 -0.70
C LEU A 96 -16.02 -10.92 -2.10
N LYS A 97 -15.13 -11.85 -2.47
CA LYS A 97 -15.23 -12.58 -3.75
C LYS A 97 -16.52 -13.41 -3.83
N ARG A 98 -16.90 -14.13 -2.76
CA ARG A 98 -18.18 -14.88 -2.70
C ARG A 98 -19.40 -13.96 -2.85
N SER A 99 -19.29 -12.75 -2.35
CA SER A 99 -20.35 -11.73 -2.47
C SER A 99 -20.40 -11.05 -3.84
N GLY A 100 -19.52 -11.44 -4.79
CA GLY A 100 -19.53 -10.97 -6.18
C GLY A 100 -18.79 -9.65 -6.40
N TYR A 101 -17.99 -9.16 -5.44
CA TYR A 101 -17.17 -7.98 -5.63
C TYR A 101 -15.99 -8.26 -6.59
N LYS A 102 -15.67 -7.27 -7.42
CA LYS A 102 -14.42 -7.24 -8.17
C LYS A 102 -13.33 -6.63 -7.28
N LEU A 103 -12.24 -7.37 -7.05
CA LEU A 103 -11.15 -6.92 -6.19
C LEU A 103 -9.94 -6.55 -7.04
N CYS A 104 -9.38 -5.38 -6.79
CA CYS A 104 -8.19 -4.89 -7.47
C CYS A 104 -7.18 -4.40 -6.44
N VAL A 105 -5.90 -4.47 -6.78
CA VAL A 105 -4.84 -3.81 -6.00
C VAL A 105 -4.44 -2.51 -6.68
N ALA A 106 -4.36 -1.43 -5.90
CA ALA A 106 -3.89 -0.11 -6.31
C ALA A 106 -2.86 0.39 -5.29
N THR A 107 -1.58 0.11 -5.51
CA THR A 107 -0.49 0.37 -4.55
C THR A 107 0.63 1.22 -5.13
N SER A 108 1.22 2.09 -4.31
CA SER A 108 2.43 2.84 -4.70
C SER A 108 3.68 1.96 -4.79
N LYS A 109 3.63 0.74 -4.22
CA LYS A 109 4.67 -0.28 -4.42
C LYS A 109 4.83 -0.60 -5.91
N PRO A 110 6.06 -0.76 -6.44
CA PRO A 110 6.26 -1.17 -7.82
C PRO A 110 5.48 -2.46 -8.16
N GLU A 111 4.74 -2.45 -9.28
CA GLU A 111 3.78 -3.49 -9.66
C GLU A 111 4.39 -4.90 -9.69
N GLU A 112 5.62 -5.03 -10.19
CA GLU A 112 6.34 -6.31 -10.17
C GLU A 112 6.54 -6.83 -8.74
N MET A 113 6.92 -5.93 -7.81
CA MET A 113 7.13 -6.29 -6.41
C MET A 113 5.80 -6.61 -5.71
N ALA A 114 4.73 -5.86 -6.00
CA ALA A 114 3.39 -6.18 -5.49
C ALA A 114 2.92 -7.57 -5.93
N ASN A 115 3.10 -7.91 -7.20
CA ASN A 115 2.78 -9.23 -7.72
C ASN A 115 3.60 -10.36 -7.07
N ARG A 116 4.88 -10.10 -6.74
CA ARG A 116 5.72 -11.08 -6.02
C ARG A 116 5.21 -11.34 -4.61
N VAL A 117 4.86 -10.28 -3.86
CA VAL A 117 4.26 -10.39 -2.51
C VAL A 117 2.95 -11.17 -2.56
N LEU A 118 2.03 -10.80 -3.45
CA LEU A 118 0.73 -11.45 -3.57
C LEU A 118 0.84 -12.95 -3.91
N ARG A 119 1.78 -13.31 -4.79
CA ARG A 119 2.03 -14.73 -5.11
C ARG A 119 2.65 -15.48 -3.94
N HIS A 120 3.60 -14.86 -3.22
CA HIS A 120 4.28 -15.50 -2.09
C HIS A 120 3.31 -15.90 -0.97
N PHE A 121 2.28 -15.08 -0.74
CA PHE A 121 1.28 -15.33 0.29
C PHE A 121 -0.01 -15.96 -0.23
N ASP A 122 -0.03 -16.46 -1.47
CA ASP A 122 -1.21 -17.06 -2.11
C ASP A 122 -2.45 -16.13 -2.10
N LEU A 123 -2.22 -14.82 -2.23
CA LEU A 123 -3.29 -13.81 -2.31
C LEU A 123 -3.60 -13.41 -3.76
N ALA A 124 -2.73 -13.69 -4.72
CA ALA A 124 -2.87 -13.22 -6.10
C ALA A 124 -4.19 -13.65 -6.76
N GLY A 125 -4.69 -14.86 -6.41
CA GLY A 125 -5.93 -15.42 -6.98
C GLY A 125 -7.21 -14.67 -6.59
N PHE A 126 -7.17 -13.78 -5.60
CA PHE A 126 -8.32 -12.97 -5.21
C PHE A 126 -8.51 -11.73 -6.11
N PHE A 127 -7.45 -11.26 -6.76
CA PHE A 127 -7.47 -9.98 -7.46
C PHE A 127 -7.64 -10.14 -8.97
N ASP A 128 -8.60 -9.42 -9.51
CA ASP A 128 -8.90 -9.38 -10.94
C ASP A 128 -7.86 -8.51 -11.70
N THR A 129 -7.28 -7.51 -11.00
CA THR A 129 -6.25 -6.61 -11.54
C THR A 129 -5.30 -6.19 -10.42
N VAL A 130 -4.03 -6.11 -10.73
CA VAL A 130 -2.99 -5.55 -9.84
C VAL A 130 -2.32 -4.41 -10.57
N CYS A 131 -2.47 -3.18 -10.06
CA CYS A 131 -1.78 -2.00 -10.54
C CYS A 131 -0.89 -1.45 -9.42
N GLY A 132 0.35 -1.16 -9.77
CA GLY A 132 1.35 -0.65 -8.85
C GLY A 132 2.11 0.54 -9.43
N GLY A 133 3.02 1.09 -8.65
CA GLY A 133 3.98 2.08 -9.11
C GLY A 133 4.84 1.54 -10.26
N ALA A 134 5.40 2.43 -11.06
CA ALA A 134 6.42 2.09 -12.04
C ALA A 134 7.82 2.09 -11.41
N LEU A 135 8.71 1.21 -11.87
CA LEU A 135 10.08 1.13 -11.36
C LEU A 135 10.92 2.38 -11.67
N ASP A 136 10.59 3.08 -12.74
CA ASP A 136 11.20 4.32 -13.20
C ASP A 136 10.55 5.59 -12.61
N GLU A 137 9.63 5.41 -11.65
CA GLU A 137 8.89 6.46 -10.95
C GLU A 137 7.97 7.31 -11.83
N SER A 138 7.77 6.97 -13.11
CA SER A 138 6.81 7.64 -14.00
C SER A 138 5.35 7.53 -13.51
N ARG A 139 5.08 6.62 -12.57
CA ARG A 139 3.83 6.43 -11.84
C ARG A 139 4.19 6.03 -10.41
N SER A 140 4.12 6.97 -9.47
CA SER A 140 4.57 6.77 -8.09
C SER A 140 3.53 7.14 -7.04
N SER A 141 2.66 8.10 -7.33
CA SER A 141 1.60 8.51 -6.42
C SER A 141 0.38 7.59 -6.50
N LYS A 142 -0.38 7.51 -5.40
CA LYS A 142 -1.64 6.73 -5.36
C LYS A 142 -2.63 7.19 -6.44
N SER A 143 -2.74 8.49 -6.68
CA SER A 143 -3.63 9.03 -7.72
C SER A 143 -3.24 8.57 -9.13
N GLU A 144 -1.95 8.56 -9.47
CA GLU A 144 -1.46 8.08 -10.78
C GLU A 144 -1.71 6.58 -10.96
N VAL A 145 -1.52 5.79 -9.90
CA VAL A 145 -1.81 4.35 -9.92
C VAL A 145 -3.31 4.09 -10.14
N ILE A 146 -4.17 4.84 -9.45
CA ILE A 146 -5.63 4.73 -9.63
C ILE A 146 -6.02 5.16 -11.05
N ALA A 147 -5.48 6.27 -11.58
CA ALA A 147 -5.72 6.69 -12.95
C ALA A 147 -5.40 5.57 -13.95
N TYR A 148 -4.21 4.98 -13.82
CA TYR A 148 -3.77 3.86 -14.65
C TYR A 148 -4.71 2.64 -14.53
N LEU A 149 -5.13 2.29 -13.31
CA LEU A 149 -6.08 1.19 -13.10
C LEU A 149 -7.42 1.46 -13.80
N LEU A 150 -7.94 2.69 -13.72
CA LEU A 150 -9.20 3.07 -14.36
C LEU A 150 -9.09 3.05 -15.90
N GLU A 151 -7.93 3.42 -16.46
CA GLU A 151 -7.66 3.31 -17.90
C GLU A 151 -7.67 1.86 -18.38
N GLN A 152 -7.08 0.94 -17.60
CA GLN A 152 -7.00 -0.48 -17.96
C GLN A 152 -8.33 -1.23 -17.82
N ASN A 153 -9.18 -0.87 -16.83
CA ASN A 153 -10.38 -1.63 -16.49
C ASN A 153 -11.70 -0.94 -16.86
N GLY A 154 -11.64 0.30 -17.32
CA GLY A 154 -12.82 1.15 -17.43
C GLY A 154 -13.28 1.69 -16.06
N ARG A 155 -14.02 2.80 -16.07
CA ARG A 155 -14.58 3.38 -14.85
C ARG A 155 -15.88 2.64 -14.50
N ALA A 156 -15.95 2.05 -13.33
CA ALA A 156 -17.19 1.56 -12.74
C ALA A 156 -17.82 2.66 -11.88
N ASP A 157 -19.15 2.66 -11.75
CA ASP A 157 -19.87 3.69 -10.98
C ASP A 157 -19.73 3.46 -9.45
N ASN A 158 -19.46 2.22 -9.04
CA ASN A 158 -19.38 1.81 -7.64
C ASN A 158 -17.98 1.31 -7.29
N ILE A 159 -17.03 2.25 -7.13
CA ILE A 159 -15.66 1.97 -6.71
C ILE A 159 -15.44 2.47 -5.29
N VAL A 160 -14.77 1.68 -4.46
CA VAL A 160 -14.32 2.06 -3.10
C VAL A 160 -12.83 1.76 -2.97
N MET A 161 -12.07 2.69 -2.40
CA MET A 161 -10.67 2.47 -2.00
C MET A 161 -10.61 1.97 -0.56
N VAL A 162 -9.70 1.05 -0.28
CA VAL A 162 -9.33 0.57 1.05
C VAL A 162 -7.83 0.78 1.23
N GLY A 163 -7.43 1.55 2.24
CA GLY A 163 -6.03 1.86 2.50
C GLY A 163 -5.80 2.29 3.93
N ASP A 164 -4.56 2.33 4.36
CA ASP A 164 -4.17 2.61 5.75
C ASP A 164 -3.58 4.01 5.95
N THR A 165 -3.45 4.81 4.89
CA THR A 165 -2.84 6.13 4.98
C THR A 165 -3.71 7.24 4.36
N LYS A 166 -3.44 8.49 4.75
CA LYS A 166 -4.05 9.66 4.08
C LYS A 166 -3.73 9.74 2.58
N PHE A 167 -2.64 9.13 2.11
CA PHE A 167 -2.29 9.11 0.69
C PHE A 167 -3.31 8.31 -0.13
N ASP A 168 -3.88 7.25 0.45
CA ASP A 168 -4.96 6.47 -0.15
C ASP A 168 -6.23 7.31 -0.28
N VAL A 169 -6.57 8.02 0.80
CA VAL A 169 -7.75 8.89 0.85
C VAL A 169 -7.64 10.01 -0.19
N VAL A 170 -6.54 10.75 -0.18
CA VAL A 170 -6.31 11.88 -1.11
C VAL A 170 -6.20 11.39 -2.55
N GLY A 171 -5.47 10.29 -2.78
CA GLY A 171 -5.31 9.71 -4.11
C GLY A 171 -6.62 9.24 -4.72
N ALA A 172 -7.47 8.57 -3.94
CA ALA A 172 -8.80 8.13 -4.37
C ALA A 172 -9.77 9.30 -4.58
N ALA A 173 -9.75 10.30 -3.68
CA ALA A 173 -10.60 11.50 -3.77
C ALA A 173 -10.35 12.30 -5.05
N ALA A 174 -9.12 12.33 -5.57
CA ALA A 174 -8.78 12.97 -6.85
C ALA A 174 -9.57 12.38 -8.04
N HIS A 175 -10.10 11.16 -7.90
CA HIS A 175 -10.93 10.47 -8.89
C HIS A 175 -12.39 10.36 -8.49
N GLY A 176 -12.81 11.01 -7.37
CA GLY A 176 -14.15 10.92 -6.84
C GLY A 176 -14.49 9.57 -6.20
N ILE A 177 -13.49 8.79 -5.81
CA ILE A 177 -13.62 7.48 -5.20
C ILE A 177 -13.60 7.63 -3.67
N PRO A 178 -14.65 7.17 -2.95
CA PRO A 178 -14.66 7.16 -1.50
C PRO A 178 -13.65 6.14 -0.95
N THR A 179 -13.09 6.43 0.24
CA THR A 179 -12.13 5.56 0.91
C THR A 179 -12.64 5.10 2.26
N ILE A 180 -12.50 3.80 2.55
CA ILE A 180 -12.52 3.25 3.90
C ILE A 180 -11.06 3.13 4.37
N GLY A 181 -10.71 3.84 5.44
CA GLY A 181 -9.43 3.67 6.11
C GLY A 181 -9.38 2.39 6.93
N VAL A 182 -8.20 1.83 7.14
CA VAL A 182 -7.98 0.68 8.04
C VAL A 182 -7.07 1.08 9.21
N ALA A 183 -7.46 0.70 10.43
CA ALA A 183 -6.78 1.14 11.65
C ALA A 183 -5.57 0.27 12.04
N TRP A 184 -5.36 -0.87 11.40
CA TRP A 184 -4.27 -1.81 11.72
C TRP A 184 -2.95 -1.53 10.98
N GLY A 185 -2.94 -0.55 10.05
CA GLY A 185 -1.78 -0.20 9.23
C GLY A 185 -0.77 0.74 9.89
N TYR A 186 -0.11 1.54 9.10
CA TYR A 186 0.97 2.45 9.52
C TYR A 186 0.53 3.90 9.69
N GLY A 187 -0.56 4.30 9.01
CA GLY A 187 -1.10 5.66 9.07
C GLY A 187 -1.91 5.92 10.33
N GLU A 188 -1.98 7.19 10.69
CA GLU A 188 -2.83 7.64 11.81
C GLU A 188 -4.28 7.78 11.33
N THR A 189 -5.22 7.19 12.08
CA THR A 189 -6.65 7.25 11.74
C THR A 189 -7.17 8.68 11.67
N ALA A 190 -6.70 9.55 12.57
CA ALA A 190 -7.06 10.97 12.58
C ALA A 190 -6.62 11.70 11.28
N ASP A 191 -5.48 11.33 10.71
CA ASP A 191 -5.01 11.89 9.43
C ASP A 191 -5.91 11.44 8.26
N MET A 192 -6.35 10.17 8.26
CA MET A 192 -7.28 9.65 7.26
C MET A 192 -8.65 10.30 7.36
N GLU A 193 -9.18 10.47 8.57
CA GLU A 193 -10.45 11.17 8.82
C GLU A 193 -10.37 12.62 8.37
N ALA A 194 -9.31 13.34 8.72
CA ALA A 194 -9.08 14.71 8.29
C ALA A 194 -8.94 14.84 6.75
N ALA A 195 -8.41 13.80 6.08
CA ALA A 195 -8.33 13.73 4.62
C ALA A 195 -9.67 13.37 3.95
N GLY A 196 -10.70 12.99 4.70
CA GLY A 196 -12.04 12.70 4.21
C GLY A 196 -12.38 11.22 4.02
N ALA A 197 -11.72 10.32 4.75
CA ALA A 197 -12.13 8.92 4.80
C ALA A 197 -13.60 8.80 5.24
N LYS A 198 -14.37 7.95 4.58
CA LYS A 198 -15.81 7.76 4.85
C LYS A 198 -16.07 6.99 6.13
N ALA A 199 -15.19 6.06 6.44
CA ALA A 199 -15.22 5.24 7.65
C ALA A 199 -13.82 4.72 7.94
N ILE A 200 -13.61 4.22 9.17
CA ILE A 200 -12.39 3.54 9.59
C ILE A 200 -12.75 2.14 10.06
N ALA A 201 -12.27 1.13 9.34
CA ALA A 201 -12.40 -0.26 9.73
C ALA A 201 -11.39 -0.60 10.84
N GLN A 202 -11.84 -1.22 11.92
CA GLN A 202 -11.00 -1.62 13.04
C GLN A 202 -10.38 -3.00 12.86
N THR A 203 -11.07 -3.87 12.11
CA THR A 203 -10.64 -5.24 11.79
C THR A 203 -11.04 -5.58 10.35
N PRO A 204 -10.45 -6.63 9.73
CA PRO A 204 -10.87 -7.08 8.40
C PRO A 204 -12.36 -7.52 8.34
N GLU A 205 -12.92 -8.07 9.41
CA GLU A 205 -14.35 -8.40 9.51
C GLU A 205 -15.21 -7.13 9.46
N HIS A 206 -14.84 -6.11 10.26
CA HIS A 206 -15.53 -4.82 10.26
C HIS A 206 -15.43 -4.12 8.89
N LEU A 207 -14.30 -4.30 8.16
CA LEU A 207 -14.17 -3.81 6.79
C LEU A 207 -15.24 -4.42 5.86
N VAL A 208 -15.45 -5.73 5.95
CA VAL A 208 -16.48 -6.42 5.14
C VAL A 208 -17.87 -5.89 5.44
N GLU A 209 -18.19 -5.63 6.72
CA GLU A 209 -19.47 -5.04 7.13
C GLU A 209 -19.66 -3.65 6.51
N LEU A 210 -18.69 -2.76 6.66
CA LEU A 210 -18.73 -1.40 6.09
C LEU A 210 -18.88 -1.41 4.56
N LEU A 211 -18.19 -2.32 3.87
CA LEU A 211 -18.27 -2.44 2.41
C LEU A 211 -19.67 -2.91 1.94
N ARG A 212 -20.41 -3.65 2.75
CA ARG A 212 -21.79 -4.07 2.44
C ARG A 212 -22.79 -2.93 2.57
N GLU A 213 -22.54 -2.00 3.49
CA GLU A 213 -23.42 -0.86 3.76
C GLU A 213 -23.29 0.27 2.74
N MET A 214 -22.21 0.30 1.97
CA MET A 214 -21.94 1.29 0.91
C MET A 214 -22.52 0.86 -0.43
#